data_210f0abc568d3742a81c2503aae3d1f4
#
_entry.id   210f0abc568d3742a81c2503aae3d1f4
#
_cell.length_a   1.000
_cell.length_b   1.000
_cell.length_c   1.000
_cell.angle_alpha   90.00
_cell.angle_beta   90.00
_cell.angle_gamma   90.00
#
_symmetry.space_group_name_H-M   'P 1'
#
loop_
_entity.id
_entity.type
_entity.pdbx_description
1 polymer ?
#
loop_
_entity_poly.entity_id
_entity_poly.type
_entity_poly.pdbx_seq_one_letter_code
_entity_poly.pdbx_strand_id
1 'polypeptide(L)'
;MEQFLEDIKDLEVTTVARAQEAIDHKETATFFIGRKTCPYCRKFAAKLATVVAETKAHIYFINSEEPSQLDALQAFRSTYGIPTVPGFLHIESGEVTVRCDSSMSEEEIKALAHL
;
A
#
# COMPACT_ATOMS: atom_id res chain seq x y z
N MET A 1 -7.89 -9.93 12.83
CA MET A 1 -8.28 -8.56 12.40
C MET A 1 -7.75 -7.47 13.32
N GLU A 2 -7.75 -7.71 14.63
CA GLU A 2 -7.20 -6.73 15.56
C GLU A 2 -5.71 -6.49 15.35
N GLN A 3 -4.95 -7.55 15.06
CA GLN A 3 -3.53 -7.41 14.79
C GLN A 3 -3.27 -6.57 13.53
N PHE A 4 -4.13 -6.70 12.52
CA PHE A 4 -4.02 -5.89 11.32
C PHE A 4 -4.15 -4.40 11.64
N LEU A 5 -5.13 -4.04 12.46
CA LEU A 5 -5.34 -2.64 12.85
C LEU A 5 -4.16 -2.09 13.64
N GLU A 6 -3.55 -2.92 14.49
CA GLU A 6 -2.34 -2.55 15.22
C GLU A 6 -1.16 -2.37 14.26
N ASP A 7 -1.02 -3.28 13.28
CA ASP A 7 0.08 -3.25 12.33
C ASP A 7 0.05 -2.01 11.43
N ILE A 8 -1.14 -1.52 11.07
CA ILE A 8 -1.27 -0.35 10.20
C ILE A 8 -1.37 0.98 10.94
N LYS A 9 -1.33 0.99 12.27
CA LYS A 9 -1.54 2.21 13.05
C LYS A 9 -0.56 3.33 12.74
N ASP A 10 0.66 2.98 12.32
CA ASP A 10 1.70 3.96 12.00
C ASP A 10 1.70 4.35 10.52
N LEU A 11 0.79 3.79 9.73
CA LEU A 11 0.59 4.20 8.34
C LEU A 11 -0.42 5.34 8.30
N GLU A 12 -0.32 6.18 7.29
CA GLU A 12 -1.30 7.25 7.10
C GLU A 12 -2.44 6.73 6.20
N VAL A 13 -3.65 6.66 6.74
CA VAL A 13 -4.83 6.27 5.96
C VAL A 13 -5.15 7.39 4.97
N THR A 14 -5.33 7.02 3.71
CA THR A 14 -5.57 7.99 2.65
C THR A 14 -6.55 7.44 1.61
N THR A 15 -6.63 8.10 0.47
CA THR A 15 -7.59 7.81 -0.60
C THR A 15 -6.89 7.55 -1.92
N VAL A 16 -7.63 6.98 -2.88
CA VAL A 16 -7.15 6.80 -4.26
C VAL A 16 -6.81 8.16 -4.88
N ALA A 17 -7.61 9.19 -4.57
CA ALA A 17 -7.35 10.54 -5.08
C ALA A 17 -5.96 11.04 -4.67
N ARG A 18 -5.52 10.74 -3.44
CA ARG A 18 -4.18 11.12 -2.98
C ARG A 18 -3.10 10.38 -3.75
N ALA A 19 -3.30 9.08 -4.03
CA ALA A 19 -2.35 8.30 -4.81
C ALA A 19 -2.24 8.85 -6.24
N GLN A 20 -3.37 9.16 -6.85
CA GLN A 20 -3.39 9.75 -8.20
C GLN A 20 -2.69 11.12 -8.21
N GLU A 21 -2.91 11.93 -7.19
CA GLU A 21 -2.24 13.22 -7.04
C GLU A 21 -0.72 13.05 -6.98
N ALA A 22 -0.25 12.06 -6.24
CA ALA A 22 1.19 11.77 -6.15
C ALA A 22 1.77 11.42 -7.51
N ILE A 23 1.04 10.64 -8.31
CA ILE A 23 1.48 10.28 -9.67
C ILE A 23 1.50 11.52 -10.56
N ASP A 24 0.43 12.29 -10.56
CA ASP A 24 0.26 13.45 -11.43
C ASP A 24 1.29 14.55 -11.12
N HIS A 25 1.61 14.73 -9.86
CA HIS A 25 2.58 15.75 -9.41
C HIS A 25 4.01 15.21 -9.32
N LYS A 26 4.23 13.96 -9.73
CA LYS A 26 5.55 13.31 -9.73
C LYS A 26 6.21 13.31 -8.35
N GLU A 27 5.39 13.09 -7.32
CA GLU A 27 5.88 12.97 -5.94
C GLU A 27 6.51 11.60 -5.72
N THR A 28 7.33 11.49 -4.67
CA THR A 28 7.82 10.20 -4.21
C THR A 28 6.96 9.77 -3.03
N ALA A 29 6.28 8.63 -3.18
CA ALA A 29 5.37 8.13 -2.14
C ALA A 29 5.18 6.62 -2.26
N THR A 30 4.88 5.97 -1.14
CA THR A 30 4.67 4.54 -1.07
C THR A 30 3.29 4.25 -0.46
N PHE A 31 2.54 3.35 -1.08
CA PHE A 31 1.16 3.03 -0.70
C PHE A 31 0.98 1.53 -0.52
N PHE A 32 0.23 1.15 0.50
CA PHE A 32 -0.25 -0.21 0.71
C PHE A 32 -1.76 -0.22 0.51
N ILE A 33 -2.24 -1.02 -0.45
CA ILE A 33 -3.69 -1.21 -0.68
C ILE A 33 -4.06 -2.58 -0.13
N GLY A 34 -4.97 -2.61 0.83
CA GLY A 34 -5.37 -3.86 1.45
C GLY A 34 -6.60 -3.73 2.31
N ARG A 35 -6.92 -4.81 3.02
CA ARG A 35 -8.11 -4.86 3.87
C ARG A 35 -7.90 -5.83 5.03
N LYS A 36 -8.55 -5.54 6.16
CA LYS A 36 -8.40 -6.35 7.38
C LYS A 36 -8.99 -7.76 7.24
N THR A 37 -9.93 -7.96 6.33
CA THR A 37 -10.61 -9.24 6.14
C THR A 37 -9.85 -10.22 5.26
N CYS A 38 -8.76 -9.79 4.64
CA CYS A 38 -7.96 -10.64 3.76
C CYS A 38 -6.76 -11.23 4.51
N PRO A 39 -6.65 -12.57 4.62
CA PRO A 39 -5.52 -13.19 5.32
C PRO A 39 -4.16 -12.81 4.76
N TYR A 40 -4.08 -12.65 3.44
CA TYR A 40 -2.83 -12.26 2.77
C TYR A 40 -2.44 -10.82 3.10
N CYS A 41 -3.42 -9.93 3.22
CA CYS A 41 -3.18 -8.54 3.64
C CYS A 41 -2.69 -8.49 5.09
N ARG A 42 -3.26 -9.33 5.97
CA ARG A 42 -2.82 -9.42 7.36
C ARG A 42 -1.38 -9.89 7.46
N LYS A 43 -1.02 -10.88 6.66
CA LYS A 43 0.35 -11.41 6.60
C LYS A 43 1.33 -10.34 6.12
N PHE A 44 0.96 -9.61 5.09
CA PHE A 44 1.78 -8.52 4.54
C PHE A 44 1.93 -7.37 5.54
N ALA A 45 0.83 -6.98 6.18
CA ALA A 45 0.83 -5.86 7.14
C ALA A 45 1.78 -6.09 8.30
N ALA A 46 1.89 -7.33 8.80
CA ALA A 46 2.80 -7.66 9.89
C ALA A 46 4.26 -7.38 9.50
N LYS A 47 4.65 -7.75 8.29
CA LYS A 47 6.00 -7.48 7.77
C LYS A 47 6.23 -6.00 7.53
N LEU A 48 5.22 -5.32 6.98
CA LEU A 48 5.30 -3.89 6.73
C LEU A 48 5.45 -3.10 8.04
N ALA A 49 4.74 -3.51 9.08
CA ALA A 49 4.86 -2.88 10.40
C ALA A 49 6.28 -2.93 10.92
N THR A 50 6.96 -4.07 10.76
CA THR A 50 8.37 -4.22 11.15
C THR A 50 9.26 -3.27 10.36
N VAL A 51 9.07 -3.20 9.05
CA VAL A 51 9.86 -2.31 8.18
C VAL A 51 9.67 -0.85 8.59
N VAL A 52 8.43 -0.44 8.82
CA VAL A 52 8.13 0.95 9.24
C VAL A 52 8.76 1.27 10.59
N ALA A 53 8.69 0.32 11.54
CA ALA A 53 9.29 0.52 12.86
C ALA A 53 10.81 0.69 12.79
N GLU A 54 11.47 -0.07 11.90
CA GLU A 54 12.92 -0.01 11.73
C GLU A 54 13.38 1.23 10.96
N THR A 55 12.66 1.61 9.90
CA THR A 55 13.10 2.66 8.97
C THR A 55 12.50 4.02 9.25
N LYS A 56 11.41 4.07 10.05
CA LYS A 56 10.61 5.28 10.29
C LYS A 56 10.01 5.84 9.00
N ALA A 57 9.80 4.99 8.01
CA ALA A 57 9.28 5.40 6.71
C ALA A 57 7.84 5.91 6.81
N HIS A 58 7.51 6.89 5.98
CA HIS A 58 6.15 7.38 5.85
C HIS A 58 5.47 6.60 4.72
N ILE A 59 4.53 5.74 5.07
CA ILE A 59 3.81 4.89 4.11
C ILE A 59 2.31 5.12 4.28
N TYR A 60 1.61 5.25 3.16
CA TYR A 60 0.16 5.45 3.14
C TYR A 60 -0.57 4.11 3.06
N PHE A 61 -1.76 4.07 3.62
CA PHE A 61 -2.65 2.91 3.54
C PHE A 61 -3.97 3.31 2.89
N ILE A 62 -4.39 2.52 1.88
CA ILE A 62 -5.71 2.67 1.25
C ILE A 62 -6.51 1.41 1.56
N ASN A 63 -7.63 1.59 2.27
CA ASN A 63 -8.53 0.48 2.63
C ASN A 63 -9.35 0.07 1.40
N SER A 64 -9.11 -1.15 0.90
CA SER A 64 -9.79 -1.64 -0.30
C SER A 64 -11.26 -1.99 -0.07
N GLU A 65 -11.73 -1.95 1.19
CA GLU A 65 -13.12 -2.18 1.55
C GLU A 65 -13.89 -0.88 1.83
N GLU A 66 -13.24 0.28 1.73
CA GLU A 66 -13.91 1.55 2.03
C GLU A 66 -15.01 1.81 1.01
N PRO A 67 -16.30 1.85 1.41
CA PRO A 67 -17.40 1.98 0.46
C PRO A 67 -17.32 3.22 -0.43
N SER A 68 -16.82 4.32 0.10
CA SER A 68 -16.70 5.56 -0.67
C SER A 68 -15.59 5.51 -1.72
N GLN A 69 -14.73 4.49 -1.69
CA GLN A 69 -13.58 4.37 -2.58
C GLN A 69 -13.71 3.24 -3.60
N LEU A 70 -14.76 2.43 -3.56
CA LEU A 70 -14.84 1.21 -4.38
C LEU A 70 -14.70 1.48 -5.88
N ASP A 71 -15.44 2.44 -6.41
CA ASP A 71 -15.40 2.75 -7.84
C ASP A 71 -14.04 3.34 -8.24
N ALA A 72 -13.54 4.26 -7.44
CA ALA A 72 -12.23 4.88 -7.68
C ALA A 72 -11.11 3.84 -7.60
N LEU A 73 -11.19 2.92 -6.64
CA LEU A 73 -10.22 1.83 -6.49
C LEU A 73 -10.24 0.91 -7.70
N GLN A 74 -11.43 0.53 -8.16
CA GLN A 74 -11.55 -0.35 -9.32
C GLN A 74 -10.89 0.27 -10.55
N ALA A 75 -11.15 1.54 -10.80
CA ALA A 75 -10.56 2.26 -11.92
C ALA A 75 -9.05 2.38 -11.78
N PHE A 76 -8.58 2.73 -10.59
CA PHE A 76 -7.15 2.88 -10.30
C PHE A 76 -6.41 1.56 -10.47
N ARG A 77 -6.94 0.49 -9.89
CA ARG A 77 -6.35 -0.85 -9.99
C ARG A 77 -6.29 -1.33 -11.43
N SER A 78 -7.33 -1.07 -12.20
CA SER A 78 -7.36 -1.43 -13.61
C SER A 78 -6.32 -0.65 -14.41
N THR A 79 -6.19 0.64 -14.15
CA THR A 79 -5.24 1.51 -14.84
C THR A 79 -3.78 1.12 -14.57
N TYR A 80 -3.46 0.77 -13.33
CA TYR A 80 -2.06 0.53 -12.92
C TYR A 80 -1.71 -0.95 -12.75
N GLY A 81 -2.60 -1.84 -13.13
CA GLY A 81 -2.31 -3.28 -13.11
C GLY A 81 -2.16 -3.87 -11.72
N ILE A 82 -3.13 -3.62 -10.84
CA ILE A 82 -3.15 -4.14 -9.47
C ILE A 82 -4.28 -5.17 -9.34
N PRO A 83 -4.06 -6.42 -9.78
CA PRO A 83 -5.16 -7.41 -9.87
C PRO A 83 -5.64 -7.92 -8.52
N THR A 84 -4.80 -7.94 -7.51
CA THR A 84 -5.13 -8.51 -6.19
C THR A 84 -4.62 -7.62 -5.06
N VAL A 85 -5.15 -7.85 -3.85
CA VAL A 85 -4.59 -7.26 -2.63
C VAL A 85 -3.90 -8.36 -1.83
N PRO A 86 -2.82 -8.08 -1.09
CA PRO A 86 -2.23 -6.76 -0.87
C PRO A 86 -1.57 -6.20 -2.13
N GLY A 87 -1.75 -4.91 -2.38
CA GLY A 87 -1.02 -4.20 -3.41
C GLY A 87 -0.03 -3.25 -2.76
N PHE A 88 1.22 -3.34 -3.15
CA PHE A 88 2.26 -2.47 -2.61
C PHE A 88 2.87 -1.67 -3.76
N LEU A 89 2.76 -0.34 -3.66
CA LEU A 89 3.12 0.58 -4.73
C LEU A 89 4.19 1.55 -4.27
N HIS A 90 5.18 1.79 -5.12
CA HIS A 90 6.10 2.90 -4.92
C HIS A 90 5.99 3.83 -6.13
N ILE A 91 5.76 5.10 -5.87
CA ILE A 91 5.62 6.14 -6.89
C ILE A 91 6.83 7.04 -6.80
N GLU A 92 7.49 7.25 -7.93
CA GLU A 92 8.67 8.12 -8.01
C GLU A 92 8.74 8.75 -9.39
N SER A 93 8.75 10.08 -9.42
CA SER A 93 8.83 10.85 -10.68
C SER A 93 7.77 10.47 -11.73
N GLY A 94 6.58 10.11 -11.26
CA GLY A 94 5.46 9.71 -12.11
C GLY A 94 5.45 8.23 -12.48
N GLU A 95 6.49 7.48 -12.14
CA GLU A 95 6.54 6.04 -12.38
C GLU A 95 5.93 5.27 -11.22
N VAL A 96 5.14 4.24 -11.54
CA VAL A 96 4.46 3.40 -10.55
C VAL A 96 5.03 1.99 -10.63
N THR A 97 5.63 1.54 -9.52
CA THR A 97 6.10 0.16 -9.37
C THR A 97 5.15 -0.56 -8.44
N VAL A 98 4.63 -1.71 -8.87
CA VAL A 98 3.60 -2.46 -8.13
C VAL A 98 4.03 -3.91 -7.94
N ARG A 99 3.79 -4.44 -6.72
CA ARG A 99 3.80 -5.90 -6.49
C ARG A 99 2.56 -6.27 -5.68
N CYS A 100 1.92 -7.36 -6.08
CA CYS A 100 0.76 -7.93 -5.39
C CYS A 100 1.16 -9.31 -4.84
N ASP A 101 2.05 -9.32 -3.86
CA ASP A 101 2.67 -10.54 -3.37
C ASP A 101 2.79 -10.51 -1.84
N SER A 102 1.91 -11.25 -1.18
CA SER A 102 1.91 -11.33 0.29
C SER A 102 3.14 -12.04 0.85
N SER A 103 3.89 -12.74 0.00
CA SER A 103 5.10 -13.47 0.43
C SER A 103 6.37 -12.64 0.35
N MET A 104 6.28 -11.37 -0.05
CA MET A 104 7.45 -10.48 -0.06
C MET A 104 8.13 -10.50 1.31
N SER A 105 9.46 -10.62 1.28
CA SER A 105 10.24 -10.49 2.51
C SER A 105 10.35 -9.03 2.92
N GLU A 106 10.79 -8.78 4.15
CA GLU A 106 11.03 -7.41 4.61
C GLU A 106 12.07 -6.72 3.73
N GLU A 107 13.08 -7.47 3.28
CA GLU A 107 14.12 -6.93 2.38
C GLU A 107 13.53 -6.51 1.03
N GLU A 108 12.60 -7.32 0.49
CA GLU A 108 11.93 -6.99 -0.76
C GLU A 108 11.01 -5.78 -0.61
N ILE A 109 10.35 -5.65 0.53
CA ILE A 109 9.52 -4.47 0.83
C ILE A 109 10.38 -3.22 0.87
N LYS A 110 11.53 -3.28 1.56
CA LYS A 110 12.47 -2.17 1.64
C LYS A 110 12.99 -1.80 0.25
N ALA A 111 13.34 -2.79 -0.55
CA ALA A 111 13.88 -2.55 -1.90
C ALA A 111 12.86 -1.86 -2.80
N LEU A 112 11.60 -2.31 -2.78
CA LEU A 112 10.55 -1.71 -3.61
C LEU A 112 10.27 -0.26 -3.19
N ALA A 113 10.29 0.01 -1.90
CA ALA A 113 10.01 1.34 -1.35
C ALA A 113 11.27 2.25 -1.31
N HIS A 114 12.41 1.75 -1.76
CA HIS A 114 13.68 2.46 -1.77
C HIS A 114 14.12 2.91 -0.37
N LEU A 115 13.96 2.01 0.60
CA LEU A 115 14.33 2.26 2.00
C LEU A 115 15.69 1.68 2.38
#